data_a820a2a8babebedbf0906a477c5c73fd
#
_entry.id   a820a2a8babebedbf0906a477c5c73fd
#
_cell.length_a   1.000
_cell.length_b   1.000
_cell.length_c   1.000
_cell.angle_alpha   90.00
_cell.angle_beta   90.00
_cell.angle_gamma   90.00
#
_symmetry.space_group_name_H-M   'P 1'
#
loop_
_entity.id
_entity.type
_entity.pdbx_description
1 polymer ?
#
loop_
_entity_poly.entity_id
_entity_poly.type
_entity_poly.pdbx_seq_one_letter_code
_entity_poly.pdbx_strand_id
1 'polypeptide(L)'
;MVAPPWFPIPPDGYGGIEAMVHWLVEGLVARGHEVTLIGAGDCRTSAQRFLQTYEDPPGGRLGTPFPEILHALQVDEHLDELDVDVVHDHSMGGPLVARGRRTPTVLTAHGPVEGELGECYRLLSRHHPLVAISEAQRANGPHLPWAATVYNAIPAGEYPFETDKDDFVLFLGRISPEKGPDLAIKAARAAGRRIVVAAKCNEPAERAYFEQRVRPLLGPDAEWYGHATTEEKKKLLARASALVFPIQWDEPFGIVMVEAMACGTPVVALRAGSVPEVVVDGLTGYICDRPEELPAAIRRVDALDPRACREHIFDRFDVPDMVDGYVAVYRKAIARAALAAAAVA
;
A
#
# COMPACT_ATOMS: atom_id res chain seq x y z
N MET A 1 6.71 -10.84 12.57
CA MET A 1 6.11 -9.80 11.70
C MET A 1 5.41 -8.79 12.59
N VAL A 2 5.73 -7.51 12.46
CA VAL A 2 5.10 -6.42 13.23
C VAL A 2 4.34 -5.54 12.24
N ALA A 3 3.02 -5.45 12.41
CA ALA A 3 2.16 -4.59 11.61
C ALA A 3 1.94 -3.24 12.30
N PRO A 4 1.55 -2.18 11.59
CA PRO A 4 1.10 -0.94 12.22
C PRO A 4 -0.14 -1.18 13.12
N PRO A 5 -0.37 -0.35 14.14
CA PRO A 5 -1.48 -0.56 15.08
C PRO A 5 -2.84 -0.05 14.59
N TRP A 6 -2.94 0.49 13.37
CA TRP A 6 -4.06 1.32 12.96
C TRP A 6 -5.34 0.58 12.59
N PHE A 7 -5.23 -0.62 12.00
CA PHE A 7 -6.35 -1.41 11.52
C PHE A 7 -6.15 -2.90 11.82
N PRO A 8 -7.22 -3.71 11.85
CA PRO A 8 -7.11 -5.17 12.00
C PRO A 8 -6.44 -5.79 10.75
N ILE A 9 -6.02 -7.05 10.85
CA ILE A 9 -5.33 -7.79 9.78
C ILE A 9 -6.11 -9.07 9.43
N PRO A 10 -6.64 -9.19 8.20
CA PRO A 10 -6.72 -8.16 7.16
C PRO A 10 -7.69 -7.04 7.52
N PRO A 11 -7.51 -5.83 6.96
CA PRO A 11 -8.44 -4.74 7.16
C PRO A 11 -9.74 -4.96 6.36
N ASP A 12 -10.85 -4.38 6.81
CA ASP A 12 -12.06 -4.30 6.00
C ASP A 12 -12.14 -2.95 5.28
N GLY A 13 -11.82 -2.95 4.00
CA GLY A 13 -11.83 -1.78 3.13
C GLY A 13 -10.50 -1.02 3.10
N TYR A 14 -10.35 0.02 3.92
CA TYR A 14 -9.13 0.83 3.96
C TYR A 14 -8.10 0.24 4.93
N GLY A 15 -6.81 0.24 4.52
CA GLY A 15 -5.68 -0.29 5.28
C GLY A 15 -4.68 -1.00 4.35
N GLY A 16 -4.05 -0.23 3.44
CA GLY A 16 -3.18 -0.80 2.40
C GLY A 16 -1.95 -1.51 2.96
N ILE A 17 -1.38 -1.01 4.07
CA ILE A 17 -0.21 -1.62 4.70
C ILE A 17 -0.62 -2.92 5.39
N GLU A 18 -1.70 -2.91 6.15
CA GLU A 18 -2.22 -4.07 6.86
C GLU A 18 -2.66 -5.18 5.88
N ALA A 19 -3.25 -4.81 4.75
CA ALA A 19 -3.57 -5.75 3.68
C ALA A 19 -2.30 -6.39 3.09
N MET A 20 -1.28 -5.58 2.80
CA MET A 20 0.00 -6.08 2.30
C MET A 20 0.70 -6.99 3.32
N VAL A 21 0.69 -6.62 4.60
CA VAL A 21 1.23 -7.46 5.69
C VAL A 21 0.49 -8.79 5.77
N HIS A 22 -0.85 -8.78 5.64
CA HIS A 22 -1.64 -10.01 5.57
C HIS A 22 -1.15 -10.91 4.43
N TRP A 23 -1.08 -10.41 3.20
CA TRP A 23 -0.65 -11.21 2.05
C TRP A 23 0.79 -11.72 2.18
N LEU A 24 1.68 -10.92 2.78
CA LEU A 24 3.05 -11.35 3.05
C LEU A 24 3.07 -12.48 4.08
N VAL A 25 2.28 -12.42 5.15
CA VAL A 25 2.14 -13.48 6.15
C VAL A 25 1.63 -14.76 5.51
N GLU A 26 0.52 -14.69 4.76
CA GLU A 26 -0.03 -15.85 4.06
C GLU A 26 1.00 -16.50 3.12
N GLY A 27 1.71 -15.69 2.35
CA GLY A 27 2.72 -16.17 1.42
C GLY A 27 3.95 -16.79 2.11
N LEU A 28 4.39 -16.25 3.25
CA LEU A 28 5.48 -16.82 4.06
C LEU A 28 5.07 -18.15 4.67
N VAL A 29 3.88 -18.25 5.25
CA VAL A 29 3.35 -19.49 5.84
C VAL A 29 3.18 -20.57 4.76
N ALA A 30 2.66 -20.22 3.58
CA ALA A 30 2.53 -21.13 2.45
C ALA A 30 3.90 -21.70 1.99
N ARG A 31 5.00 -21.01 2.27
CA ARG A 31 6.38 -21.48 2.01
C ARG A 31 7.03 -22.21 3.18
N GLY A 32 6.27 -22.48 4.24
CA GLY A 32 6.74 -23.26 5.41
C GLY A 32 7.51 -22.42 6.43
N HIS A 33 7.45 -21.09 6.38
CA HIS A 33 7.98 -20.25 7.46
C HIS A 33 7.01 -20.23 8.63
N GLU A 34 7.55 -20.25 9.85
CA GLU A 34 6.78 -20.01 11.07
C GLU A 34 6.70 -18.51 11.31
N VAL A 35 5.48 -17.97 11.40
CA VAL A 35 5.24 -16.54 11.54
C VAL A 35 4.50 -16.25 12.84
N THR A 36 5.12 -15.44 13.70
CA THR A 36 4.41 -14.74 14.77
C THR A 36 4.06 -13.34 14.26
N LEU A 37 2.77 -13.00 14.27
CA LEU A 37 2.27 -11.68 13.90
C LEU A 37 1.97 -10.88 15.15
N ILE A 38 2.45 -9.63 15.21
CA ILE A 38 2.13 -8.66 16.27
C ILE A 38 1.38 -7.51 15.62
N GLY A 39 0.20 -7.16 16.15
CA GLY A 39 -0.67 -6.15 15.55
C GLY A 39 -1.84 -5.78 16.46
N ALA A 40 -2.85 -5.11 15.89
CA ALA A 40 -4.02 -4.61 16.61
C ALA A 40 -5.33 -5.24 16.10
N GLY A 41 -6.34 -5.29 16.96
CA GLY A 41 -7.67 -5.83 16.64
C GLY A 41 -7.67 -7.34 16.47
N ASP A 42 -8.77 -7.83 15.91
CA ASP A 42 -8.90 -9.24 15.55
C ASP A 42 -8.06 -9.55 14.33
N CYS A 43 -7.20 -10.57 14.45
CA CYS A 43 -6.38 -11.03 13.34
C CYS A 43 -6.98 -12.30 12.72
N ARG A 44 -7.07 -12.32 11.39
CA ARG A 44 -7.50 -13.47 10.59
C ARG A 44 -6.46 -13.80 9.53
N THR A 45 -5.36 -14.40 9.98
CA THR A 45 -4.25 -14.85 9.12
C THR A 45 -3.86 -16.27 9.46
N SER A 46 -3.06 -16.91 8.61
CA SER A 46 -2.48 -18.24 8.83
C SER A 46 -1.24 -18.21 9.74
N ALA A 47 -0.87 -17.05 10.31
CA ALA A 47 0.22 -16.96 11.29
C ALA A 47 0.00 -17.93 12.46
N GLN A 48 1.05 -18.67 12.86
CA GLN A 48 0.95 -19.68 13.92
C GLN A 48 0.69 -19.05 15.30
N ARG A 49 1.08 -17.77 15.47
CA ARG A 49 0.84 -17.02 16.70
C ARG A 49 0.46 -15.58 16.36
N PHE A 50 -0.54 -15.04 17.05
CA PHE A 50 -0.90 -13.63 17.04
C PHE A 50 -0.75 -13.02 18.43
N LEU A 51 -0.06 -11.88 18.53
CA LEU A 51 0.11 -11.12 19.75
C LEU A 51 -0.52 -9.74 19.55
N GLN A 52 -1.54 -9.45 20.35
CA GLN A 52 -2.35 -8.27 20.21
C GLN A 52 -1.79 -7.12 21.05
N THR A 53 -1.64 -5.94 20.44
CA THR A 53 -1.20 -4.72 21.13
C THR A 53 -2.37 -3.76 21.44
N TYR A 54 -3.46 -3.84 20.69
CA TYR A 54 -4.70 -3.10 20.94
C TYR A 54 -5.89 -4.02 20.71
N GLU A 55 -6.83 -4.07 21.64
CA GLU A 55 -8.11 -4.75 21.45
C GLU A 55 -8.92 -4.04 20.35
N ASP A 56 -9.08 -2.71 20.49
CA ASP A 56 -9.71 -1.86 19.48
C ASP A 56 -8.64 -1.05 18.72
N PRO A 57 -8.43 -1.29 17.42
CA PRO A 57 -7.44 -0.55 16.63
C PRO A 57 -7.70 0.97 16.66
N PRO A 58 -6.68 1.79 16.94
CA PRO A 58 -6.84 3.24 17.10
C PRO A 58 -6.93 4.00 15.77
N GLY A 59 -7.52 3.43 14.71
CA GLY A 59 -7.61 4.01 13.37
C GLY A 59 -8.20 5.42 13.30
N GLY A 60 -9.10 5.77 14.24
CA GLY A 60 -9.65 7.14 14.37
C GLY A 60 -8.65 8.18 14.88
N ARG A 61 -7.46 7.75 15.34
CA ARG A 61 -6.36 8.61 15.80
C ARG A 61 -5.12 8.53 14.89
N LEU A 62 -5.32 8.10 13.64
CA LEU A 62 -4.24 7.99 12.67
C LEU A 62 -3.43 9.30 12.59
N GLY A 63 -2.09 9.18 12.63
CA GLY A 63 -1.17 10.31 12.60
C GLY A 63 -0.90 10.96 13.97
N THR A 64 -1.49 10.45 15.07
CA THR A 64 -1.10 10.88 16.42
C THR A 64 0.01 9.99 16.98
N PRO A 65 0.98 10.52 17.77
CA PRO A 65 2.18 9.78 18.14
C PRO A 65 1.96 8.68 19.19
N PHE A 66 1.03 8.87 20.13
CA PHE A 66 0.88 7.95 21.27
C PHE A 66 0.50 6.51 20.89
N PRO A 67 -0.40 6.24 19.91
CA PRO A 67 -0.68 4.88 19.50
C PRO A 67 0.55 4.13 18.99
N GLU A 68 1.40 4.78 18.20
CA GLU A 68 2.66 4.19 17.71
C GLU A 68 3.64 3.95 18.84
N ILE A 69 3.77 4.88 19.77
CA ILE A 69 4.68 4.76 20.92
C ILE A 69 4.26 3.58 21.82
N LEU A 70 2.97 3.51 22.19
CA LEU A 70 2.48 2.43 23.03
C LEU A 70 2.60 1.07 22.34
N HIS A 71 2.23 1.01 21.07
CA HIS A 71 2.41 -0.19 20.26
C HIS A 71 3.87 -0.64 20.24
N ALA A 72 4.81 0.27 20.01
CA ALA A 72 6.24 -0.02 19.97
C ALA A 72 6.75 -0.62 21.30
N LEU A 73 6.31 -0.08 22.42
CA LEU A 73 6.69 -0.59 23.75
C LEU A 73 6.13 -2.00 23.99
N GLN A 74 4.86 -2.24 23.63
CA GLN A 74 4.24 -3.57 23.75
C GLN A 74 4.88 -4.59 22.81
N VAL A 75 5.24 -4.19 21.59
CA VAL A 75 6.00 -5.02 20.65
C VAL A 75 7.33 -5.43 21.26
N ASP A 76 8.04 -4.53 21.91
CA ASP A 76 9.34 -4.81 22.54
C ASP A 76 9.21 -5.82 23.68
N GLU A 77 8.21 -5.66 24.56
CA GLU A 77 7.89 -6.62 25.62
C GLU A 77 7.58 -8.01 25.03
N HIS A 78 6.77 -8.09 23.98
CA HIS A 78 6.46 -9.36 23.33
C HIS A 78 7.71 -10.03 22.71
N LEU A 79 8.57 -9.22 22.08
CA LEU A 79 9.76 -9.75 21.41
C LEU A 79 10.82 -10.26 22.37
N ASP A 80 10.87 -9.76 23.60
CA ASP A 80 11.77 -10.27 24.65
C ASP A 80 11.46 -11.74 25.03
N GLU A 81 10.21 -12.19 24.82
CA GLU A 81 9.76 -13.56 25.11
C GLU A 81 9.84 -14.50 23.89
N LEU A 82 10.21 -13.97 22.70
CA LEU A 82 10.21 -14.72 21.45
C LEU A 82 11.63 -15.12 21.03
N ASP A 83 11.79 -16.38 20.64
CA ASP A 83 12.97 -16.87 19.92
C ASP A 83 12.66 -16.89 18.43
N VAL A 84 13.08 -15.84 17.70
CA VAL A 84 12.84 -15.68 16.27
C VAL A 84 14.14 -15.32 15.53
N ASP A 85 14.29 -15.82 14.31
CA ASP A 85 15.47 -15.59 13.48
C ASP A 85 15.57 -14.12 12.98
N VAL A 86 14.42 -13.49 12.74
CA VAL A 86 14.34 -12.13 12.19
C VAL A 86 13.03 -11.47 12.59
N VAL A 87 13.07 -10.17 12.86
CA VAL A 87 11.89 -9.31 13.00
C VAL A 87 11.72 -8.50 11.71
N HIS A 88 10.52 -8.47 11.14
CA HIS A 88 10.19 -7.54 10.07
C HIS A 88 9.16 -6.53 10.59
N ASP A 89 9.53 -5.28 10.63
CA ASP A 89 8.74 -4.21 11.24
C ASP A 89 8.22 -3.23 10.18
N HIS A 90 6.91 -3.11 10.11
CA HIS A 90 6.17 -2.22 9.21
C HIS A 90 5.60 -0.99 9.93
N SER A 91 5.82 -0.90 11.25
CA SER A 91 5.37 0.24 12.06
C SER A 91 6.38 1.40 12.01
N MET A 92 5.92 2.58 12.42
CA MET A 92 6.79 3.76 12.51
C MET A 92 7.56 3.80 13.84
N GLY A 93 6.94 3.39 14.93
CA GLY A 93 7.48 3.51 16.27
C GLY A 93 8.39 2.35 16.69
N GLY A 94 8.09 1.12 16.22
CA GLY A 94 8.80 -0.10 16.63
C GLY A 94 10.31 -0.05 16.42
N PRO A 95 10.81 0.46 15.30
CA PRO A 95 12.24 0.55 15.06
C PRO A 95 13.02 1.43 16.07
N LEU A 96 12.36 2.36 16.75
CA LEU A 96 13.01 3.20 17.78
C LEU A 96 13.46 2.38 18.99
N VAL A 97 12.69 1.38 19.39
CA VAL A 97 12.98 0.50 20.52
C VAL A 97 13.86 -0.68 20.11
N ALA A 98 13.93 -1.01 18.82
CA ALA A 98 14.72 -2.13 18.30
C ALA A 98 16.25 -1.93 18.42
N ARG A 99 16.74 -0.75 18.78
CA ARG A 99 18.17 -0.37 18.69
C ARG A 99 19.13 -1.26 19.50
N GLY A 100 18.69 -1.85 20.57
CA GLY A 100 19.51 -2.75 21.41
C GLY A 100 19.26 -4.24 21.18
N ARG A 101 18.37 -4.58 20.27
CA ARG A 101 17.89 -5.93 20.02
C ARG A 101 18.96 -6.79 19.36
N ARG A 102 19.14 -8.02 19.84
CA ARG A 102 20.07 -8.98 19.23
C ARG A 102 19.53 -9.56 17.93
N THR A 103 18.22 -9.80 17.87
CA THR A 103 17.54 -10.31 16.69
C THR A 103 17.57 -9.27 15.57
N PRO A 104 18.04 -9.63 14.35
CA PRO A 104 18.07 -8.71 13.24
C PRO A 104 16.67 -8.21 12.90
N THR A 105 16.51 -6.90 12.75
CA THR A 105 15.23 -6.27 12.44
C THR A 105 15.32 -5.64 11.06
N VAL A 106 14.42 -6.01 10.15
CA VAL A 106 14.23 -5.42 8.81
C VAL A 106 13.12 -4.38 8.88
N LEU A 107 13.29 -3.26 8.23
CA LEU A 107 12.31 -2.18 8.14
C LEU A 107 11.81 -2.05 6.70
N THR A 108 10.51 -1.82 6.51
CA THR A 108 9.96 -1.40 5.22
C THR A 108 9.41 0.02 5.33
N ALA A 109 9.87 0.90 4.43
CA ALA A 109 9.34 2.25 4.32
C ALA A 109 8.05 2.23 3.49
N HIS A 110 6.91 2.60 4.10
CA HIS A 110 5.61 2.62 3.41
C HIS A 110 5.16 4.02 3.00
N GLY A 111 5.75 5.06 3.56
CA GLY A 111 5.42 6.45 3.32
C GLY A 111 6.48 7.20 2.54
N PRO A 112 6.39 8.54 2.50
CA PRO A 112 7.42 9.39 1.92
C PRO A 112 8.73 9.24 2.69
N VAL A 113 9.84 9.43 1.99
CA VAL A 113 11.20 9.27 2.54
C VAL A 113 11.95 10.59 2.60
N GLU A 114 11.22 11.67 2.60
CA GLU A 114 11.69 13.05 2.68
C GLU A 114 11.31 13.69 4.03
N GLY A 115 11.81 14.89 4.29
CA GLY A 115 11.49 15.64 5.50
C GLY A 115 11.88 14.91 6.78
N GLU A 116 11.12 15.12 7.86
CA GLU A 116 11.36 14.52 9.18
C GLU A 116 11.28 12.98 9.15
N LEU A 117 10.37 12.42 8.34
CA LEU A 117 10.25 10.98 8.19
C LEU A 117 11.48 10.36 7.52
N GLY A 118 11.99 11.02 6.47
CA GLY A 118 13.23 10.61 5.83
C GLY A 118 14.43 10.67 6.79
N GLU A 119 14.49 11.67 7.66
CA GLU A 119 15.52 11.77 8.69
C GLU A 119 15.38 10.63 9.73
N CYS A 120 14.16 10.27 10.13
CA CYS A 120 13.91 9.09 10.97
C CYS A 120 14.46 7.82 10.31
N TYR A 121 14.11 7.55 9.04
CA TYR A 121 14.65 6.40 8.31
C TYR A 121 16.17 6.43 8.20
N ARG A 122 16.79 7.59 7.99
CA ARG A 122 18.26 7.75 7.93
C ARG A 122 18.92 7.36 9.26
N LEU A 123 18.32 7.72 10.39
CA LEU A 123 18.83 7.37 11.71
C LEU A 123 18.66 5.89 12.04
N LEU A 124 17.49 5.32 11.71
CA LEU A 124 17.14 3.93 11.97
C LEU A 124 17.92 2.94 11.09
N SER A 125 18.10 3.27 9.81
CA SER A 125 18.81 2.43 8.84
C SER A 125 20.32 2.27 9.10
N ARG A 126 20.88 3.01 10.05
CA ARG A 126 22.24 2.76 10.53
C ARG A 126 22.38 1.42 11.25
N HIS A 127 21.29 0.93 11.82
CA HIS A 127 21.25 -0.29 12.63
C HIS A 127 20.45 -1.40 11.95
N HIS A 128 19.49 -1.06 11.10
CA HIS A 128 18.51 -1.97 10.52
C HIS A 128 18.48 -1.86 9.00
N PRO A 129 18.46 -2.98 8.25
CA PRO A 129 18.21 -2.97 6.82
C PRO A 129 16.89 -2.26 6.50
N LEU A 130 16.90 -1.28 5.60
CA LEU A 130 15.74 -0.54 5.13
C LEU A 130 15.36 -1.00 3.73
N VAL A 131 14.09 -1.33 3.52
CA VAL A 131 13.54 -1.79 2.25
C VAL A 131 12.60 -0.72 1.68
N ALA A 132 12.79 -0.40 0.40
CA ALA A 132 11.88 0.43 -0.38
C ALA A 132 10.80 -0.43 -1.03
N ILE A 133 9.62 0.16 -1.27
CA ILE A 133 8.50 -0.52 -1.94
C ILE A 133 8.37 -0.13 -3.43
N SER A 134 9.25 0.75 -3.93
CA SER A 134 9.40 1.08 -5.35
C SER A 134 10.77 1.69 -5.62
N GLU A 135 11.20 1.71 -6.86
CA GLU A 135 12.43 2.42 -7.26
C GLU A 135 12.23 3.94 -7.21
N ALA A 136 11.02 4.45 -7.47
CA ALA A 136 10.69 5.87 -7.30
C ALA A 136 10.85 6.31 -5.84
N GLN A 137 10.35 5.54 -4.88
CA GLN A 137 10.55 5.83 -3.47
C GLN A 137 12.05 5.85 -3.12
N ARG A 138 12.82 4.88 -3.65
CA ARG A 138 14.26 4.82 -3.47
C ARG A 138 14.96 6.03 -4.09
N ALA A 139 14.54 6.48 -5.27
CA ALA A 139 15.10 7.65 -5.94
C ALA A 139 14.83 8.95 -5.17
N ASN A 140 13.69 9.06 -4.47
CA ASN A 140 13.36 10.20 -3.61
C ASN A 140 14.17 10.22 -2.30
N GLY A 141 14.76 9.08 -1.90
CA GLY A 141 15.67 8.99 -0.75
C GLY A 141 17.06 8.46 -1.11
N PRO A 142 17.80 9.08 -2.05
CA PRO A 142 19.09 8.55 -2.52
C PRO A 142 20.19 8.52 -1.46
N HIS A 143 20.01 9.25 -0.37
CA HIS A 143 20.91 9.31 0.78
C HIS A 143 20.66 8.19 1.81
N LEU A 144 19.58 7.44 1.66
CA LEU A 144 19.23 6.34 2.55
C LEU A 144 19.97 5.05 2.12
N PRO A 145 20.50 4.27 3.08
CA PRO A 145 21.23 3.03 2.77
C PRO A 145 20.26 1.88 2.51
N TRP A 146 19.57 1.92 1.40
CA TRP A 146 18.61 0.93 0.99
C TRP A 146 19.22 -0.48 0.88
N ALA A 147 18.64 -1.44 1.58
CA ALA A 147 19.05 -2.84 1.53
C ALA A 147 18.50 -3.56 0.28
N ALA A 148 17.30 -3.18 -0.14
CA ALA A 148 16.62 -3.71 -1.32
C ALA A 148 15.45 -2.81 -1.73
N THR A 149 14.90 -3.07 -2.93
CA THR A 149 13.55 -2.69 -3.33
C THR A 149 12.73 -3.96 -3.44
N VAL A 150 11.58 -4.02 -2.72
CA VAL A 150 10.61 -5.11 -2.81
C VAL A 150 9.25 -4.49 -3.07
N TYR A 151 8.72 -4.69 -4.27
CA TYR A 151 7.41 -4.16 -4.62
C TYR A 151 6.31 -4.76 -3.75
N ASN A 152 5.32 -3.95 -3.38
CA ASN A 152 4.09 -4.49 -2.82
C ASN A 152 3.38 -5.35 -3.88
N ALA A 153 2.68 -6.37 -3.42
CA ALA A 153 1.98 -7.31 -4.26
C ALA A 153 0.59 -7.64 -3.69
N ILE A 154 -0.23 -8.27 -4.50
CA ILE A 154 -1.55 -8.76 -4.12
C ILE A 154 -1.71 -10.21 -4.57
N PRO A 155 -2.62 -10.99 -3.96
CA PRO A 155 -2.99 -12.31 -4.48
C PRO A 155 -3.86 -12.14 -5.73
N ALA A 156 -3.23 -11.97 -6.91
CA ALA A 156 -3.91 -11.63 -8.15
C ALA A 156 -5.05 -12.58 -8.51
N GLY A 157 -4.90 -13.87 -8.16
CA GLY A 157 -5.91 -14.90 -8.37
C GLY A 157 -7.21 -14.72 -7.57
N GLU A 158 -7.18 -13.96 -6.46
CA GLU A 158 -8.34 -13.71 -5.59
C GLU A 158 -9.18 -12.49 -6.01
N TYR A 159 -8.73 -11.76 -7.04
CA TYR A 159 -9.45 -10.62 -7.58
C TYR A 159 -10.37 -11.06 -8.71
N PRO A 160 -11.64 -10.62 -8.74
CA PRO A 160 -12.56 -10.93 -9.82
C PRO A 160 -12.05 -10.32 -11.13
N PHE A 161 -12.09 -11.10 -12.19
CA PHE A 161 -11.65 -10.66 -13.52
C PHE A 161 -12.83 -10.55 -14.47
N GLU A 162 -13.02 -9.36 -15.02
CA GLU A 162 -14.11 -9.07 -15.98
C GLU A 162 -13.53 -8.41 -17.24
N THR A 163 -13.95 -8.89 -18.40
CA THR A 163 -13.63 -8.27 -19.69
C THR A 163 -14.69 -7.27 -20.13
N ASP A 164 -15.94 -7.51 -19.76
CA ASP A 164 -17.06 -6.63 -20.06
C ASP A 164 -17.19 -5.59 -18.95
N LYS A 165 -16.87 -4.36 -19.28
CA LYS A 165 -16.86 -3.24 -18.33
C LYS A 165 -18.16 -2.43 -18.44
N ASP A 166 -18.61 -1.89 -17.31
CA ASP A 166 -19.71 -0.95 -17.27
C ASP A 166 -19.26 0.45 -17.75
N ASP A 167 -20.21 1.26 -18.16
CA ASP A 167 -19.94 2.63 -18.64
C ASP A 167 -19.75 3.62 -17.48
N PHE A 168 -18.75 3.37 -16.64
CA PHE A 168 -18.27 4.32 -15.63
C PHE A 168 -16.78 4.17 -15.40
N VAL A 169 -16.13 5.26 -15.00
CA VAL A 169 -14.77 5.24 -14.45
C VAL A 169 -14.83 5.33 -12.92
N LEU A 170 -13.81 4.82 -12.25
CA LEU A 170 -13.75 4.73 -10.78
C LEU A 170 -12.63 5.63 -10.24
N PHE A 171 -12.92 6.39 -9.20
CA PHE A 171 -11.94 6.91 -8.27
C PHE A 171 -11.99 6.09 -6.99
N LEU A 172 -10.84 5.59 -6.52
CA LEU A 172 -10.75 4.81 -5.28
C LEU A 172 -9.55 5.29 -4.44
N GLY A 173 -9.82 5.79 -3.20
CA GLY A 173 -8.75 6.29 -2.34
C GLY A 173 -9.24 7.02 -1.09
N ARG A 174 -8.42 7.95 -0.60
CA ARG A 174 -8.82 8.91 0.45
C ARG A 174 -9.36 10.20 -0.19
N ILE A 175 -10.21 10.89 0.54
CA ILE A 175 -10.64 12.23 0.16
C ILE A 175 -9.60 13.24 0.62
N SER A 176 -8.60 13.46 -0.22
CA SER A 176 -7.53 14.41 0.08
C SER A 176 -6.98 15.07 -1.19
N PRO A 177 -6.39 16.28 -1.08
CA PRO A 177 -5.86 17.01 -2.23
C PRO A 177 -4.85 16.20 -3.03
N GLU A 178 -3.94 15.51 -2.35
CA GLU A 178 -2.88 14.72 -2.99
C GLU A 178 -3.41 13.52 -3.78
N LYS A 179 -4.61 13.00 -3.47
CA LYS A 179 -5.27 11.92 -4.23
C LYS A 179 -6.11 12.46 -5.39
N GLY A 180 -6.52 13.71 -5.36
CA GLY A 180 -7.16 14.43 -6.47
C GLY A 180 -8.56 13.97 -6.88
N PRO A 181 -9.50 13.62 -5.96
CA PRO A 181 -10.85 13.19 -6.35
C PRO A 181 -11.60 14.25 -7.16
N ASP A 182 -11.40 15.54 -6.90
CA ASP A 182 -11.99 16.61 -7.66
C ASP A 182 -11.44 16.69 -9.10
N LEU A 183 -10.16 16.37 -9.31
CA LEU A 183 -9.59 16.25 -10.66
C LEU A 183 -10.15 15.05 -11.40
N ALA A 184 -10.32 13.90 -10.72
CA ALA A 184 -10.94 12.71 -11.32
C ALA A 184 -12.34 13.02 -11.84
N ILE A 185 -13.19 13.69 -11.03
CA ILE A 185 -14.55 14.07 -11.43
C ILE A 185 -14.52 15.02 -12.63
N LYS A 186 -13.70 16.06 -12.60
CA LYS A 186 -13.58 17.03 -13.70
C LYS A 186 -13.09 16.35 -14.99
N ALA A 187 -12.13 15.45 -14.90
CA ALA A 187 -11.58 14.73 -16.03
C ALA A 187 -12.61 13.76 -16.65
N ALA A 188 -13.33 13.00 -15.83
CA ALA A 188 -14.39 12.10 -16.28
C ALA A 188 -15.52 12.88 -16.98
N ARG A 189 -15.98 13.98 -16.38
CA ARG A 189 -16.99 14.87 -16.97
C ARG A 189 -16.56 15.45 -18.33
N ALA A 190 -15.31 15.91 -18.42
CA ALA A 190 -14.75 16.42 -19.68
C ALA A 190 -14.54 15.32 -20.73
N ALA A 191 -14.43 14.06 -20.29
CA ALA A 191 -14.40 12.89 -21.16
C ALA A 191 -15.80 12.43 -21.60
N GLY A 192 -16.88 12.93 -21.00
CA GLY A 192 -18.25 12.47 -21.22
C GLY A 192 -18.55 11.12 -20.56
N ARG A 193 -17.82 10.75 -19.50
CA ARG A 193 -17.98 9.49 -18.76
C ARG A 193 -18.57 9.72 -17.37
N ARG A 194 -19.41 8.82 -16.92
CA ARG A 194 -19.81 8.75 -15.52
C ARG A 194 -18.62 8.37 -14.64
N ILE A 195 -18.61 8.88 -13.41
CA ILE A 195 -17.61 8.51 -12.41
C ILE A 195 -18.28 8.07 -11.10
N VAL A 196 -17.78 6.99 -10.53
CA VAL A 196 -18.08 6.57 -9.15
C VAL A 196 -16.89 6.95 -8.28
N VAL A 197 -17.15 7.64 -7.17
CA VAL A 197 -16.15 8.06 -6.20
C VAL A 197 -16.33 7.22 -4.94
N ALA A 198 -15.53 6.17 -4.80
CA ALA A 198 -15.50 5.34 -3.60
C ALA A 198 -14.30 5.73 -2.75
N ALA A 199 -14.53 6.30 -1.57
CA ALA A 199 -13.46 6.87 -0.80
C ALA A 199 -13.72 6.92 0.70
N LYS A 200 -12.64 6.77 1.49
CA LYS A 200 -12.63 7.05 2.91
C LYS A 200 -12.67 8.56 3.13
N CYS A 201 -13.55 9.03 4.04
CA CYS A 201 -13.72 10.42 4.41
C CYS A 201 -13.99 10.54 5.91
N ASN A 202 -13.00 10.21 6.75
CA ASN A 202 -13.17 10.08 8.19
C ASN A 202 -12.49 11.19 8.99
N GLU A 203 -11.33 11.69 8.56
CA GLU A 203 -10.60 12.73 9.24
C GLU A 203 -11.24 14.12 9.03
N PRO A 204 -11.10 15.07 9.97
CA PRO A 204 -11.65 16.42 9.83
C PRO A 204 -11.19 17.13 8.55
N ALA A 205 -9.93 16.98 8.16
CA ALA A 205 -9.38 17.57 6.94
C ALA A 205 -9.98 16.95 5.67
N GLU A 206 -10.20 15.63 5.65
CA GLU A 206 -10.87 14.92 4.55
C GLU A 206 -12.32 15.42 4.39
N ARG A 207 -13.05 15.55 5.51
CA ARG A 207 -14.43 16.08 5.49
C ARG A 207 -14.50 17.52 5.00
N ALA A 208 -13.59 18.37 5.47
CA ALA A 208 -13.53 19.76 5.01
C ALA A 208 -13.24 19.84 3.49
N TYR A 209 -12.31 19.04 2.99
CA TYR A 209 -12.00 18.96 1.56
C TYR A 209 -13.18 18.40 0.74
N PHE A 210 -13.85 17.37 1.25
CA PHE A 210 -15.06 16.82 0.63
C PHE A 210 -16.13 17.88 0.44
N GLU A 211 -16.51 18.60 1.51
CA GLU A 211 -17.55 19.61 1.47
C GLU A 211 -17.21 20.77 0.53
N GLN A 212 -15.96 21.20 0.52
CA GLN A 212 -15.54 22.38 -0.25
C GLN A 212 -15.22 22.08 -1.71
N ARG A 213 -14.68 20.91 -2.02
CA ARG A 213 -14.10 20.62 -3.35
C ARG A 213 -14.77 19.47 -4.08
N VAL A 214 -15.26 18.45 -3.39
CA VAL A 214 -15.83 17.23 -4.00
C VAL A 214 -17.34 17.33 -4.10
N ARG A 215 -18.04 17.60 -2.98
CA ARG A 215 -19.51 17.68 -2.94
C ARG A 215 -20.12 18.60 -4.00
N PRO A 216 -19.60 19.81 -4.27
CA PRO A 216 -20.16 20.68 -5.31
C PRO A 216 -20.06 20.13 -6.74
N LEU A 217 -19.20 19.11 -6.96
CA LEU A 217 -19.02 18.46 -8.26
C LEU A 217 -19.91 17.23 -8.45
N LEU A 218 -20.55 16.73 -7.38
CA LEU A 218 -21.41 15.54 -7.47
C LEU A 218 -22.70 15.86 -8.23
N GLY A 219 -23.23 14.85 -8.90
CA GLY A 219 -24.45 14.98 -9.72
C GLY A 219 -24.75 13.70 -10.48
N PRO A 220 -25.63 13.74 -11.50
CA PRO A 220 -26.02 12.54 -12.24
C PRO A 220 -24.87 11.82 -12.95
N ASP A 221 -23.79 12.53 -13.25
CA ASP A 221 -22.56 12.05 -13.89
C ASP A 221 -21.43 11.73 -12.91
N ALA A 222 -21.58 12.06 -11.62
CA ALA A 222 -20.58 11.86 -10.59
C ALA A 222 -21.24 11.39 -9.28
N GLU A 223 -21.15 10.09 -9.02
CA GLU A 223 -21.77 9.42 -7.89
C GLU A 223 -20.81 9.36 -6.70
N TRP A 224 -21.29 9.73 -5.51
CA TRP A 224 -20.62 9.47 -4.25
C TRP A 224 -21.04 8.11 -3.69
N TYR A 225 -20.14 7.13 -3.72
CA TYR A 225 -20.37 5.80 -3.16
C TYR A 225 -20.13 5.75 -1.64
N GLY A 226 -19.18 6.55 -1.17
CA GLY A 226 -18.73 6.51 0.21
C GLY A 226 -17.63 5.48 0.45
N HIS A 227 -17.51 5.01 1.68
CA HIS A 227 -16.54 3.98 2.05
C HIS A 227 -17.00 2.61 1.52
N ALA A 228 -16.17 1.98 0.72
CA ALA A 228 -16.41 0.65 0.20
C ALA A 228 -15.72 -0.41 1.08
N THR A 229 -16.42 -1.46 1.43
CA THR A 229 -15.84 -2.68 2.01
C THR A 229 -14.90 -3.35 1.00
N THR A 230 -14.09 -4.30 1.45
CA THR A 230 -13.16 -5.02 0.58
C THR A 230 -13.87 -5.71 -0.60
N GLU A 231 -15.04 -6.33 -0.35
CA GLU A 231 -15.83 -6.99 -1.40
C GLU A 231 -16.48 -6.00 -2.37
N GLU A 232 -16.98 -4.88 -1.88
CA GLU A 232 -17.53 -3.82 -2.72
C GLU A 232 -16.44 -3.17 -3.57
N LYS A 233 -15.26 -2.93 -2.99
CA LYS A 233 -14.08 -2.44 -3.69
C LYS A 233 -13.72 -3.35 -4.88
N LYS A 234 -13.61 -4.67 -4.64
CA LYS A 234 -13.32 -5.65 -5.68
C LYS A 234 -14.36 -5.63 -6.81
N LYS A 235 -15.65 -5.53 -6.46
CA LYS A 235 -16.75 -5.45 -7.45
C LYS A 235 -16.68 -4.15 -8.26
N LEU A 236 -16.46 -3.02 -7.62
CA LEU A 236 -16.31 -1.74 -8.31
C LEU A 236 -15.13 -1.75 -9.27
N LEU A 237 -13.97 -2.27 -8.82
CA LEU A 237 -12.78 -2.41 -9.64
C LEU A 237 -13.01 -3.33 -10.85
N ALA A 238 -13.69 -4.46 -10.67
CA ALA A 238 -13.95 -5.40 -11.76
C ALA A 238 -14.86 -4.80 -12.85
N ARG A 239 -15.84 -3.98 -12.46
CA ARG A 239 -16.86 -3.44 -13.37
C ARG A 239 -16.48 -2.11 -14.02
N ALA A 240 -15.60 -1.32 -13.41
CA ALA A 240 -15.21 -0.02 -13.95
C ALA A 240 -14.47 -0.15 -15.29
N SER A 241 -14.71 0.77 -16.22
CA SER A 241 -13.98 0.85 -17.49
C SER A 241 -12.55 1.33 -17.32
N ALA A 242 -12.26 2.11 -16.28
CA ALA A 242 -10.92 2.49 -15.85
C ALA A 242 -10.90 2.95 -14.41
N LEU A 243 -9.72 2.79 -13.75
CA LEU A 243 -9.39 3.52 -12.54
C LEU A 243 -8.78 4.88 -12.94
N VAL A 244 -9.33 5.99 -12.44
CA VAL A 244 -8.75 7.33 -12.61
C VAL A 244 -7.93 7.64 -11.36
N PHE A 245 -6.62 7.79 -11.54
CA PHE A 245 -5.65 7.98 -10.47
C PHE A 245 -4.86 9.30 -10.67
N PRO A 246 -5.49 10.46 -10.47
CA PRO A 246 -4.90 11.77 -10.72
C PRO A 246 -4.04 12.23 -9.56
N ILE A 247 -3.10 11.39 -9.18
CA ILE A 247 -2.22 11.58 -8.02
C ILE A 247 -1.38 12.84 -8.15
N GLN A 248 -1.25 13.64 -7.08
CA GLN A 248 -0.57 14.92 -7.06
C GLN A 248 0.62 14.95 -6.09
N TRP A 249 1.16 13.80 -5.74
CA TRP A 249 2.36 13.64 -4.93
C TRP A 249 3.11 12.40 -5.38
N ASP A 250 4.34 12.26 -4.94
CA ASP A 250 5.15 11.08 -5.25
C ASP A 250 4.66 9.86 -4.47
N GLU A 251 3.62 9.22 -5.02
CA GLU A 251 3.03 8.02 -4.44
C GLU A 251 4.07 6.91 -4.33
N PRO A 252 4.35 6.38 -3.13
CA PRO A 252 5.39 5.36 -2.97
C PRO A 252 5.10 4.07 -3.73
N PHE A 253 3.82 3.64 -3.84
CA PHE A 253 3.47 2.45 -4.62
C PHE A 253 2.10 2.53 -5.30
N GLY A 254 1.04 2.90 -4.56
CA GLY A 254 -0.31 2.98 -5.13
C GLY A 254 -0.95 1.62 -5.38
N ILE A 255 -1.12 0.82 -4.33
CA ILE A 255 -1.68 -0.55 -4.39
C ILE A 255 -2.99 -0.65 -5.19
N VAL A 256 -3.80 0.39 -5.20
CA VAL A 256 -5.07 0.44 -5.93
C VAL A 256 -4.90 0.28 -7.44
N MET A 257 -3.77 0.70 -8.00
CA MET A 257 -3.46 0.49 -9.43
C MET A 257 -3.28 -1.01 -9.74
N VAL A 258 -2.58 -1.71 -8.86
CA VAL A 258 -2.36 -3.16 -8.97
C VAL A 258 -3.69 -3.91 -8.81
N GLU A 259 -4.51 -3.52 -7.83
CA GLU A 259 -5.86 -4.09 -7.59
C GLU A 259 -6.77 -3.89 -8.81
N ALA A 260 -6.76 -2.70 -9.43
CA ALA A 260 -7.54 -2.42 -10.63
C ALA A 260 -7.12 -3.31 -11.80
N MET A 261 -5.83 -3.36 -12.09
CA MET A 261 -5.30 -4.16 -13.20
C MET A 261 -5.49 -5.67 -12.98
N ALA A 262 -5.44 -6.17 -11.75
CA ALA A 262 -5.78 -7.55 -11.43
C ALA A 262 -7.23 -7.88 -11.79
N CYS A 263 -8.14 -6.91 -11.68
CA CYS A 263 -9.53 -7.02 -12.12
C CYS A 263 -9.70 -6.86 -13.65
N GLY A 264 -8.63 -6.64 -14.41
CA GLY A 264 -8.68 -6.31 -15.84
C GLY A 264 -9.09 -4.85 -16.10
N THR A 265 -8.94 -3.96 -15.13
CA THR A 265 -9.35 -2.55 -15.26
C THR A 265 -8.12 -1.68 -15.47
N PRO A 266 -7.99 -1.03 -16.64
CA PRO A 266 -6.85 -0.18 -16.95
C PRO A 266 -6.82 1.07 -16.05
N VAL A 267 -5.63 1.65 -15.92
CA VAL A 267 -5.39 2.81 -15.06
C VAL A 267 -5.12 4.05 -15.91
N VAL A 268 -5.80 5.15 -15.62
CA VAL A 268 -5.49 6.48 -16.15
C VAL A 268 -4.93 7.33 -15.02
N ALA A 269 -3.64 7.65 -15.09
CA ALA A 269 -2.92 8.27 -13.98
C ALA A 269 -2.10 9.49 -14.41
N LEU A 270 -1.82 10.39 -13.46
CA LEU A 270 -0.77 11.40 -13.61
C LEU A 270 0.60 10.77 -13.32
N ARG A 271 1.62 11.23 -14.03
CA ARG A 271 3.01 10.80 -13.85
C ARG A 271 3.58 11.33 -12.54
N ALA A 272 3.53 10.53 -11.48
CA ALA A 272 4.12 10.86 -10.19
C ALA A 272 4.49 9.57 -9.44
N GLY A 273 5.58 9.62 -8.66
CA GLY A 273 6.05 8.49 -7.85
C GLY A 273 6.17 7.20 -8.65
N SER A 274 5.59 6.12 -8.14
CA SER A 274 5.66 4.77 -8.70
C SER A 274 4.78 4.53 -9.95
N VAL A 275 3.95 5.49 -10.37
CA VAL A 275 3.04 5.28 -11.52
C VAL A 275 3.76 4.71 -12.75
N PRO A 276 4.94 5.23 -13.18
CA PRO A 276 5.64 4.68 -14.36
C PRO A 276 6.23 3.28 -14.16
N GLU A 277 6.33 2.80 -12.92
CA GLU A 277 6.81 1.46 -12.61
C GLU A 277 5.68 0.44 -12.60
N VAL A 278 4.48 0.87 -12.20
CA VAL A 278 3.30 0.03 -12.01
C VAL A 278 2.46 -0.04 -13.28
N VAL A 279 2.30 1.07 -13.99
CA VAL A 279 1.48 1.16 -15.21
C VAL A 279 2.36 1.16 -16.45
N VAL A 280 2.04 0.31 -17.41
CA VAL A 280 2.68 0.30 -18.75
C VAL A 280 1.84 1.14 -19.70
N ASP A 281 2.36 2.31 -20.08
CA ASP A 281 1.64 3.27 -20.92
C ASP A 281 1.24 2.67 -22.27
N GLY A 282 -0.04 2.80 -22.64
CA GLY A 282 -0.60 2.23 -23.86
C GLY A 282 -0.89 0.73 -23.83
N LEU A 283 -0.56 0.01 -22.73
CA LEU A 283 -0.82 -1.42 -22.56
C LEU A 283 -1.79 -1.69 -21.38
N THR A 284 -1.42 -1.26 -20.18
CA THR A 284 -2.22 -1.48 -18.98
C THR A 284 -2.91 -0.22 -18.47
N GLY A 285 -2.72 0.89 -19.17
CA GLY A 285 -3.28 2.18 -18.82
C GLY A 285 -2.70 3.30 -19.67
N TYR A 286 -2.98 4.54 -19.28
CA TYR A 286 -2.40 5.74 -19.86
C TYR A 286 -1.79 6.61 -18.75
N ILE A 287 -0.56 7.07 -18.98
CA ILE A 287 0.18 7.95 -18.09
C ILE A 287 0.17 9.37 -18.70
N CYS A 288 -0.43 10.31 -17.99
CA CYS A 288 -0.55 11.70 -18.40
C CYS A 288 0.47 12.56 -17.65
N ASP A 289 1.09 13.51 -18.33
CA ASP A 289 2.03 14.45 -17.70
C ASP A 289 1.30 15.62 -17.05
N ARG A 290 0.08 15.94 -17.54
CA ARG A 290 -0.72 17.08 -17.06
C ARG A 290 -2.20 16.69 -16.89
N PRO A 291 -2.91 17.32 -15.96
CA PRO A 291 -4.33 17.04 -15.72
C PRO A 291 -5.22 17.22 -16.96
N GLU A 292 -4.88 18.14 -17.86
CA GLU A 292 -5.64 18.42 -19.08
C GLU A 292 -5.63 17.26 -20.08
N GLU A 293 -4.72 16.32 -19.95
CA GLU A 293 -4.58 15.13 -20.81
C GLU A 293 -5.49 13.97 -20.35
N LEU A 294 -5.88 13.95 -19.06
CA LEU A 294 -6.72 12.90 -18.49
C LEU A 294 -8.02 12.65 -19.27
N PRO A 295 -8.79 13.67 -19.71
CA PRO A 295 -10.02 13.41 -20.46
C PRO A 295 -9.80 12.69 -21.79
N ALA A 296 -8.69 12.98 -22.47
CA ALA A 296 -8.35 12.30 -23.73
C ALA A 296 -7.93 10.84 -23.48
N ALA A 297 -7.17 10.59 -22.41
CA ALA A 297 -6.80 9.25 -21.97
C ALA A 297 -8.02 8.41 -21.57
N ILE A 298 -8.95 8.98 -20.78
CA ILE A 298 -10.19 8.32 -20.36
C ILE A 298 -11.05 7.89 -21.57
N ARG A 299 -11.13 8.70 -22.63
CA ARG A 299 -11.87 8.32 -23.85
C ARG A 299 -11.26 7.14 -24.62
N ARG A 300 -9.99 6.83 -24.38
CA ARG A 300 -9.25 5.79 -25.12
C ARG A 300 -9.16 4.45 -24.39
N VAL A 301 -9.62 4.36 -23.13
CA VAL A 301 -9.43 3.15 -22.28
C VAL A 301 -10.07 1.90 -22.87
N ASP A 302 -11.18 2.05 -23.60
CA ASP A 302 -11.88 0.93 -24.23
C ASP A 302 -11.05 0.21 -25.33
N ALA A 303 -9.94 0.82 -25.77
CA ALA A 303 -9.02 0.20 -26.73
C ALA A 303 -7.98 -0.71 -26.07
N LEU A 304 -7.89 -0.73 -24.74
CA LEU A 304 -6.94 -1.55 -23.99
C LEU A 304 -7.53 -2.94 -23.72
N ASP A 305 -6.69 -3.98 -23.78
CA ASP A 305 -7.12 -5.34 -23.46
C ASP A 305 -7.10 -5.56 -21.92
N PRO A 306 -8.24 -5.89 -21.28
CA PRO A 306 -8.29 -6.24 -19.87
C PRO A 306 -7.37 -7.42 -19.48
N ARG A 307 -7.13 -8.35 -20.42
CA ARG A 307 -6.22 -9.49 -20.18
C ARG A 307 -4.79 -9.05 -19.98
N ALA A 308 -4.31 -8.09 -20.79
CA ALA A 308 -2.98 -7.54 -20.64
C ALA A 308 -2.76 -6.87 -19.28
N CYS A 309 -3.78 -6.19 -18.74
CA CYS A 309 -3.75 -5.66 -17.37
C CYS A 309 -3.51 -6.78 -16.35
N ARG A 310 -4.31 -7.85 -16.41
CA ARG A 310 -4.22 -8.95 -15.45
C ARG A 310 -2.90 -9.73 -15.57
N GLU A 311 -2.48 -10.05 -16.79
CA GLU A 311 -1.21 -10.75 -17.05
C GLU A 311 -0.03 -9.97 -16.47
N HIS A 312 0.00 -8.66 -16.67
CA HIS A 312 1.04 -7.80 -16.10
C HIS A 312 1.14 -7.89 -14.57
N ILE A 313 -0.01 -8.06 -13.87
CA ILE A 313 -0.01 -8.21 -12.40
C ILE A 313 0.53 -9.58 -11.98
N PHE A 314 0.12 -10.66 -12.64
CA PHE A 314 0.67 -11.99 -12.38
C PHE A 314 2.18 -12.07 -12.62
N ASP A 315 2.68 -11.35 -13.60
CA ASP A 315 4.12 -11.38 -13.98
C ASP A 315 5.00 -10.54 -13.04
N ARG A 316 4.44 -9.55 -12.31
CA ARG A 316 5.29 -8.58 -11.61
C ARG A 316 4.85 -8.20 -10.20
N PHE A 317 3.59 -8.36 -9.87
CA PHE A 317 3.02 -7.86 -8.61
C PHE A 317 2.15 -8.89 -7.89
N ASP A 318 2.44 -10.18 -8.10
CA ASP A 318 1.80 -11.26 -7.35
C ASP A 318 2.58 -11.59 -6.07
N VAL A 319 1.89 -12.10 -5.06
CA VAL A 319 2.45 -12.40 -3.73
C VAL A 319 3.74 -13.22 -3.75
N PRO A 320 3.90 -14.24 -4.61
CA PRO A 320 5.14 -15.02 -4.65
C PRO A 320 6.41 -14.20 -4.82
N ASP A 321 6.39 -13.17 -5.70
CA ASP A 321 7.57 -12.34 -5.98
C ASP A 321 7.92 -11.44 -4.78
N MET A 322 6.91 -10.88 -4.13
CA MET A 322 7.10 -10.11 -2.89
C MET A 322 7.72 -10.97 -1.79
N VAL A 323 7.23 -12.19 -1.60
CA VAL A 323 7.74 -13.12 -0.59
C VAL A 323 9.19 -13.48 -0.89
N ASP A 324 9.54 -13.80 -2.15
CA ASP A 324 10.92 -14.11 -2.54
C ASP A 324 11.85 -12.93 -2.28
N GLY A 325 11.41 -11.72 -2.59
CA GLY A 325 12.15 -10.50 -2.30
C GLY A 325 12.47 -10.35 -0.82
N TYR A 326 11.45 -10.48 0.04
CA TYR A 326 11.66 -10.34 1.49
C TYR A 326 12.47 -11.49 2.08
N VAL A 327 12.26 -12.74 1.66
CA VAL A 327 13.07 -13.88 2.11
C VAL A 327 14.55 -13.68 1.77
N ALA A 328 14.86 -13.11 0.62
CA ALA A 328 16.24 -12.76 0.27
C ALA A 328 16.83 -11.68 1.20
N VAL A 329 16.03 -10.69 1.61
CA VAL A 329 16.44 -9.67 2.58
C VAL A 329 16.65 -10.28 3.97
N TYR A 330 15.74 -11.15 4.43
CA TYR A 330 15.85 -11.81 5.75
C TYR A 330 17.12 -12.63 5.85
N ARG A 331 17.43 -13.45 4.84
CA ARG A 331 18.67 -14.26 4.80
C ARG A 331 19.91 -13.40 4.91
N LYS A 332 19.96 -12.25 4.23
CA LYS A 332 21.08 -11.31 4.34
C LYS A 332 21.18 -10.68 5.73
N ALA A 333 20.05 -10.31 6.33
CA ALA A 333 20.00 -9.71 7.66
C ALA A 333 20.50 -10.71 8.73
N ILE A 334 20.02 -11.96 8.70
CA ILE A 334 20.43 -13.04 9.59
C ILE A 334 21.94 -13.33 9.45
N ALA A 335 22.43 -13.49 8.22
CA ALA A 335 23.84 -13.75 7.95
C ALA A 335 24.76 -12.62 8.48
N ARG A 336 24.34 -11.35 8.30
CA ARG A 336 25.07 -10.19 8.81
C ARG A 336 25.12 -10.16 10.33
N ALA A 337 24.00 -10.49 11.00
CA ALA A 337 23.94 -10.54 12.46
C ALA A 337 24.84 -11.65 13.03
N ALA A 338 24.85 -12.84 12.40
CA ALA A 338 25.72 -13.95 12.79
C ALA A 338 27.21 -13.58 12.66
N LEU A 339 27.61 -12.92 11.58
CA LEU A 339 28.98 -12.44 11.38
C LEU A 339 29.39 -11.39 12.43
N ALA A 340 28.48 -10.49 12.78
CA ALA A 340 28.74 -9.48 13.82
C ALA A 340 28.90 -10.12 15.21
N ALA A 341 28.09 -11.11 15.54
CA ALA A 341 28.21 -11.86 16.80
C ALA A 341 29.52 -12.62 16.89
N ALA A 342 29.95 -13.26 15.80
CA ALA A 342 31.22 -14.00 15.76
C ALA A 342 32.47 -13.09 15.84
N ALA A 343 32.34 -11.82 15.44
CA ALA A 343 33.45 -10.85 15.53
C ALA A 343 33.65 -10.26 16.95
N VAL A 344 32.67 -10.42 17.82
CA VAL A 344 32.67 -9.93 19.22
C VAL A 344 33.02 -11.04 20.22
N ALA A 345 32.86 -12.30 19.84
CA ALA A 345 33.25 -13.48 20.62
C ALA A 345 34.74 -13.82 20.44
#